data_40b5ebbc526856b227a621bef2713aa4
#
_entry.id   40b5ebbc526856b227a621bef2713aa4
#
_cell.length_a   1.000
_cell.length_b   1.000
_cell.length_c   1.000
_cell.angle_alpha   90.00
_cell.angle_beta   90.00
_cell.angle_gamma   90.00
#
_symmetry.space_group_name_H-M   'P 1'
#
loop_
_entity.id
_entity.type
_entity.pdbx_description
1 polymer ?
#
loop_
_entity_poly.entity_id
_entity_poly.type
_entity_poly.pdbx_seq_one_letter_code
_entity_poly.pdbx_strand_id
1 'polypeptide(L)'
;MASVCEPLTLERDIMRAIELLEILQKSGDFPTPKLQALQRILQSDFLHAVREVYENIYETVDISGSPEVRANATAKATVAAFAASEGHAHPRVVELPKTEEGLGFNVMGGKEQNSPIYISRIIPGGVADRLNCLKRGDQLLSVNGVSVEGEYHEKAVELLKQAQGSVKLVVRYTPRVLEEMEARFEKQRATGKRLQSAKHHT
;
A
#
# COMPACT_ATOMS: atom_id res chain seq x y z
N MET A 1 -40.68 10.00 18.50
CA MET A 1 -39.36 9.81 19.13
C MET A 1 -38.33 9.80 18.01
N ALA A 2 -37.59 10.90 17.86
CA ALA A 2 -36.54 10.99 16.87
C ALA A 2 -35.41 10.08 17.32
N SER A 3 -35.09 9.05 16.53
CA SER A 3 -33.87 8.25 16.70
C SER A 3 -32.69 9.19 16.52
N VAL A 4 -31.99 9.53 17.58
CA VAL A 4 -30.71 10.23 17.52
C VAL A 4 -29.76 9.26 16.84
N CYS A 5 -29.50 9.48 15.56
CA CYS A 5 -28.48 8.74 14.83
C CYS A 5 -27.13 9.19 15.41
N GLU A 6 -26.56 8.39 16.30
CA GLU A 6 -25.21 8.64 16.81
C GLU A 6 -24.24 8.74 15.63
N PRO A 7 -23.30 9.69 15.66
CA PRO A 7 -22.33 9.83 14.58
C PRO A 7 -21.51 8.54 14.42
N LEU A 8 -21.35 8.13 13.17
CA LEU A 8 -20.50 7.01 12.81
C LEU A 8 -19.04 7.39 13.08
N THR A 9 -18.41 6.74 14.04
CA THR A 9 -17.00 6.94 14.35
C THR A 9 -16.22 5.67 14.06
N LEU A 10 -14.96 5.80 13.64
CA LEU A 10 -14.08 4.66 13.39
C LEU A 10 -13.87 3.83 14.66
N GLU A 11 -13.81 4.47 15.83
CA GLU A 11 -13.73 3.79 17.12
C GLU A 11 -14.92 2.84 17.36
N ARG A 12 -16.13 3.30 17.12
CA ARG A 12 -17.34 2.49 17.26
C ARG A 12 -17.32 1.29 16.32
N ASP A 13 -16.87 1.49 15.08
CA ASP A 13 -16.80 0.43 14.09
C ASP A 13 -15.75 -0.62 14.44
N ILE A 14 -14.60 -0.20 15.00
CA ILE A 14 -13.57 -1.12 15.51
C ILE A 14 -14.10 -1.91 16.71
N MET A 15 -14.74 -1.26 17.67
CA MET A 15 -15.34 -1.93 18.83
C MET A 15 -16.39 -2.95 18.39
N ARG A 16 -17.23 -2.59 17.43
CA ARG A 16 -18.22 -3.51 16.86
C ARG A 16 -17.59 -4.68 16.13
N ALA A 17 -16.51 -4.44 15.40
CA ALA A 17 -15.76 -5.51 14.74
C ALA A 17 -15.16 -6.50 15.76
N ILE A 18 -14.63 -6.01 16.88
CA ILE A 18 -14.10 -6.85 17.96
C ILE A 18 -15.21 -7.71 18.57
N GLU A 19 -16.38 -7.13 18.88
CA GLU A 19 -17.54 -7.89 19.39
C GLU A 19 -17.97 -9.01 18.42
N LEU A 20 -18.05 -8.69 17.12
CA LEU A 20 -18.42 -9.66 16.11
C LEU A 20 -17.36 -10.79 15.99
N LEU A 21 -16.08 -10.48 16.11
CA LEU A 21 -15.01 -11.46 16.12
C LEU A 21 -15.11 -12.40 17.35
N GLU A 22 -15.51 -11.89 18.50
CA GLU A 22 -15.74 -12.71 19.69
C GLU A 22 -16.92 -13.67 19.50
N ILE A 23 -18.00 -13.22 18.86
CA ILE A 23 -19.14 -14.06 18.52
C ILE A 23 -18.73 -15.16 17.54
N LEU A 24 -17.97 -14.80 16.48
CA LEU A 24 -17.49 -15.78 15.50
C LEU A 24 -16.50 -16.81 16.09
N GLN A 25 -15.67 -16.40 17.06
CA GLN A 25 -14.80 -17.34 17.76
C GLN A 25 -15.60 -18.34 18.61
N LYS A 26 -16.73 -17.94 19.16
CA LYS A 26 -17.62 -18.80 19.94
C LYS A 26 -18.46 -19.73 19.07
N SER A 27 -18.77 -19.37 17.82
CA SER A 27 -19.56 -20.21 16.90
C SER A 27 -18.80 -21.46 16.42
N GLY A 28 -17.45 -21.37 16.35
CA GLY A 28 -16.61 -22.46 15.89
C GLY A 28 -16.58 -22.69 14.38
N ASP A 29 -17.29 -21.88 13.60
CA ASP A 29 -17.42 -22.03 12.14
C ASP A 29 -16.16 -21.63 11.37
N PHE A 30 -15.23 -20.92 12.02
CA PHE A 30 -14.03 -20.38 11.39
C PHE A 30 -12.76 -20.72 12.17
N PRO A 31 -11.58 -20.77 11.49
CA PRO A 31 -10.31 -21.05 12.14
C PRO A 31 -9.99 -20.00 13.23
N THR A 32 -10.15 -20.38 14.49
CA THR A 32 -9.90 -19.54 15.67
C THR A 32 -8.56 -18.76 15.62
N PRO A 33 -7.42 -19.35 15.18
CA PRO A 33 -6.15 -18.63 15.16
C PRO A 33 -6.15 -17.38 14.27
N LYS A 34 -6.87 -17.42 13.14
CA LYS A 34 -6.98 -16.26 12.25
C LYS A 34 -7.84 -15.14 12.83
N LEU A 35 -8.95 -15.52 13.49
CA LEU A 35 -9.83 -14.56 14.16
C LEU A 35 -9.12 -13.90 15.34
N GLN A 36 -8.36 -14.67 16.12
CA GLN A 36 -7.54 -14.13 17.22
C GLN A 36 -6.43 -13.21 16.72
N ALA A 37 -5.78 -13.55 15.60
CA ALA A 37 -4.76 -12.68 15.02
C ALA A 37 -5.36 -11.34 14.58
N LEU A 38 -6.52 -11.35 13.94
CA LEU A 38 -7.22 -10.13 13.54
C LEU A 38 -7.64 -9.31 14.78
N GLN A 39 -8.20 -9.95 15.80
CA GLN A 39 -8.59 -9.28 17.04
C GLN A 39 -7.39 -8.58 17.72
N ARG A 40 -6.21 -9.25 17.78
CA ARG A 40 -4.99 -8.63 18.32
C ARG A 40 -4.55 -7.41 17.53
N ILE A 41 -4.69 -7.44 16.19
CA ILE A 41 -4.39 -6.29 15.35
C ILE A 41 -5.33 -5.13 15.67
N LEU A 42 -6.64 -5.39 15.78
CA LEU A 42 -7.64 -4.36 16.09
C LEU A 42 -7.47 -3.76 17.49
N GLN A 43 -6.89 -4.52 18.43
CA GLN A 43 -6.62 -4.08 19.82
C GLN A 43 -5.18 -3.59 20.02
N SER A 44 -4.36 -3.51 18.98
CA SER A 44 -2.97 -3.13 19.10
C SER A 44 -2.78 -1.61 19.28
N ASP A 45 -1.75 -1.23 20.05
CA ASP A 45 -1.33 0.17 20.20
C ASP A 45 -1.03 0.81 18.85
N PHE A 46 -0.52 0.02 17.91
CA PHE A 46 -0.29 0.47 16.55
C PHE A 46 -1.57 0.94 15.86
N LEU A 47 -2.65 0.12 15.90
CA LEU A 47 -3.91 0.52 15.26
C LEU A 47 -4.55 1.71 16.01
N HIS A 48 -4.39 1.78 17.33
CA HIS A 48 -4.82 2.92 18.11
C HIS A 48 -4.12 4.21 17.66
N ALA A 49 -2.80 4.19 17.53
CA ALA A 49 -2.02 5.33 17.04
C ALA A 49 -2.41 5.72 15.59
N VAL A 50 -2.61 4.74 14.70
CA VAL A 50 -3.09 4.98 13.33
C VAL A 50 -4.46 5.64 13.35
N ARG A 51 -5.36 5.17 14.20
CA ARG A 51 -6.70 5.77 14.36
C ARG A 51 -6.62 7.22 14.82
N GLU A 52 -5.85 7.51 15.88
CA GLU A 52 -5.69 8.88 16.39
C GLU A 52 -5.16 9.82 15.30
N VAL A 53 -4.17 9.37 14.52
CA VAL A 53 -3.66 10.16 13.40
C VAL A 53 -4.73 10.40 12.34
N TYR A 54 -5.51 9.38 11.99
CA TYR A 54 -6.62 9.51 11.03
C TYR A 54 -7.70 10.45 11.54
N GLU A 55 -8.14 10.30 12.78
CA GLU A 55 -9.19 11.15 13.38
C GLU A 55 -8.74 12.63 13.45
N ASN A 56 -7.51 12.89 13.90
CA ASN A 56 -6.95 14.25 13.91
C ASN A 56 -6.83 14.87 12.51
N ILE A 57 -6.52 14.07 11.49
CA ILE A 57 -6.44 14.55 10.11
C ILE A 57 -7.83 14.82 9.56
N TYR A 58 -8.80 13.95 9.81
CA TYR A 58 -10.19 14.16 9.37
C TYR A 58 -10.84 15.35 10.05
N GLU A 59 -10.50 15.66 11.30
CA GLU A 59 -10.97 16.85 11.99
C GLU A 59 -10.34 18.15 11.44
N THR A 60 -9.10 18.07 10.96
CA THR A 60 -8.36 19.25 10.48
C THR A 60 -8.46 19.48 8.97
N VAL A 61 -8.84 18.45 8.21
CA VAL A 61 -8.97 18.51 6.75
C VAL A 61 -10.45 18.48 6.37
N ASP A 62 -10.92 19.54 5.71
CA ASP A 62 -12.25 19.56 5.10
C ASP A 62 -12.39 18.39 4.13
N ILE A 63 -13.31 17.46 4.42
CA ILE A 63 -13.60 16.28 3.59
C ILE A 63 -13.98 16.69 2.15
N SER A 64 -14.50 17.91 1.98
CA SER A 64 -14.76 18.54 0.69
C SER A 64 -13.53 19.15 0.02
N GLY A 65 -12.35 19.05 0.64
CA GLY A 65 -11.10 19.59 0.13
C GLY A 65 -10.73 19.04 -1.25
N SER A 66 -9.94 19.81 -1.97
CA SER A 66 -9.44 19.40 -3.30
C SER A 66 -8.70 18.06 -3.23
N PRO A 67 -8.61 17.31 -4.34
CA PRO A 67 -7.85 16.06 -4.40
C PRO A 67 -6.42 16.20 -3.89
N GLU A 68 -5.81 17.37 -4.08
CA GLU A 68 -4.46 17.68 -3.62
C GLU A 68 -4.37 17.81 -2.09
N VAL A 69 -5.36 18.45 -1.44
CA VAL A 69 -5.43 18.56 0.02
C VAL A 69 -5.63 17.17 0.64
N ARG A 70 -6.51 16.35 0.08
CA ARG A 70 -6.74 14.97 0.53
C ARG A 70 -5.49 14.11 0.36
N ALA A 71 -4.80 14.23 -0.77
CA ALA A 71 -3.55 13.50 -1.03
C ALA A 71 -2.46 13.89 -0.02
N ASN A 72 -2.30 15.17 0.30
CA ASN A 72 -1.36 15.63 1.32
C ASN A 72 -1.70 15.10 2.71
N ALA A 73 -2.97 15.11 3.10
CA ALA A 73 -3.41 14.58 4.39
C ALA A 73 -3.15 13.08 4.50
N THR A 74 -3.49 12.31 3.45
CA THR A 74 -3.21 10.87 3.37
C THR A 74 -1.70 10.59 3.42
N ALA A 75 -0.88 11.39 2.75
CA ALA A 75 0.57 11.26 2.79
C ALA A 75 1.12 11.47 4.21
N LYS A 76 0.67 12.52 4.91
CA LYS A 76 1.10 12.80 6.31
C LYS A 76 0.68 11.67 7.26
N ALA A 77 -0.57 11.18 7.16
CA ALA A 77 -1.04 10.05 7.94
C ALA A 77 -0.21 8.78 7.68
N THR A 78 0.13 8.54 6.42
CA THR A 78 0.95 7.41 6.00
C THR A 78 2.36 7.48 6.59
N VAL A 79 2.99 8.65 6.57
CA VAL A 79 4.32 8.85 7.16
C VAL A 79 4.29 8.63 8.68
N ALA A 80 3.27 9.13 9.36
CA ALA A 80 3.10 8.94 10.80
C ALA A 80 2.88 7.47 11.17
N ALA A 81 2.00 6.76 10.43
CA ALA A 81 1.77 5.34 10.62
C ALA A 81 3.03 4.50 10.34
N PHE A 82 3.84 4.93 9.37
CA PHE A 82 5.12 4.30 9.05
C PHE A 82 6.15 4.48 10.18
N ALA A 83 6.24 5.67 10.75
CA ALA A 83 7.11 5.96 11.88
C ALA A 83 6.70 5.16 13.13
N ALA A 84 5.40 4.98 13.37
CA ALA A 84 4.87 4.22 14.49
C ALA A 84 5.01 2.69 14.32
N SER A 85 5.25 2.19 13.11
CA SER A 85 5.27 0.74 12.83
C SER A 85 6.54 0.01 13.28
N GLU A 86 7.53 0.70 13.82
CA GLU A 86 8.81 0.13 14.31
C GLU A 86 9.43 -0.94 13.39
N GLY A 87 9.36 -0.72 12.08
CA GLY A 87 9.93 -1.64 11.08
C GLY A 87 9.03 -2.81 10.67
N HIS A 88 7.82 -2.91 11.15
CA HIS A 88 6.84 -3.88 10.64
C HIS A 88 6.28 -3.43 9.30
N ALA A 89 6.27 -4.35 8.32
CA ALA A 89 5.78 -4.10 6.97
C ALA A 89 4.25 -4.20 6.91
N HIS A 90 3.54 -3.19 7.40
CA HIS A 90 2.08 -3.12 7.31
C HIS A 90 1.65 -2.53 5.95
N PRO A 91 0.55 -3.05 5.37
CA PRO A 91 -0.08 -2.39 4.23
C PRO A 91 -0.56 -0.99 4.62
N ARG A 92 -0.34 -0.01 3.73
CA ARG A 92 -0.84 1.36 3.87
C ARG A 92 -1.49 1.83 2.59
N VAL A 93 -2.45 2.74 2.74
CA VAL A 93 -3.14 3.37 1.62
C VAL A 93 -2.43 4.67 1.28
N VAL A 94 -2.18 4.87 -0.01
CA VAL A 94 -1.60 6.10 -0.56
C VAL A 94 -2.49 6.60 -1.66
N GLU A 95 -2.87 7.86 -1.64
CA GLU A 95 -3.61 8.51 -2.71
C GLU A 95 -2.73 9.57 -3.38
N LEU A 96 -2.61 9.48 -4.70
CA LEU A 96 -1.79 10.38 -5.51
C LEU A 96 -2.65 11.08 -6.54
N PRO A 97 -2.59 12.40 -6.68
CA PRO A 97 -3.21 13.10 -7.79
C PRO A 97 -2.49 12.70 -9.09
N LYS A 98 -3.27 12.36 -10.11
CA LYS A 98 -2.73 12.09 -11.43
C LYS A 98 -2.70 13.38 -12.24
N THR A 99 -1.51 13.85 -12.52
CA THR A 99 -1.26 15.03 -13.33
C THR A 99 -0.81 14.65 -14.73
N GLU A 100 -0.66 15.63 -15.62
CA GLU A 100 -0.09 15.41 -16.96
C GLU A 100 1.36 14.90 -16.90
N GLU A 101 2.09 15.23 -15.85
CA GLU A 101 3.44 14.70 -15.57
C GLU A 101 3.45 13.23 -15.15
N GLY A 102 2.27 12.63 -14.92
CA GLY A 102 2.10 11.27 -14.43
C GLY A 102 2.14 11.19 -12.89
N LEU A 103 2.48 10.02 -12.36
CA LEU A 103 2.47 9.72 -10.92
C LEU A 103 3.84 9.90 -10.25
N GLY A 104 4.92 10.02 -11.03
CA GLY A 104 6.27 10.29 -10.52
C GLY A 104 6.98 9.08 -9.91
N PHE A 105 6.68 7.86 -10.36
CA PHE A 105 7.41 6.65 -9.95
C PHE A 105 7.44 5.58 -11.04
N ASN A 106 8.36 4.63 -10.90
CA ASN A 106 8.47 3.47 -11.75
C ASN A 106 8.17 2.19 -10.94
N VAL A 107 7.59 1.20 -11.61
CA VAL A 107 7.35 -0.13 -11.06
C VAL A 107 8.20 -1.18 -11.78
N MET A 108 8.52 -2.26 -11.07
CA MET A 108 9.16 -3.46 -11.61
C MET A 108 8.58 -4.70 -10.96
N GLY A 109 8.86 -5.87 -11.56
CA GLY A 109 8.31 -7.14 -11.11
C GLY A 109 7.07 -7.51 -11.91
N GLY A 110 6.37 -8.54 -11.47
CA GLY A 110 5.20 -9.11 -12.08
C GLY A 110 5.30 -10.62 -12.19
N LYS A 111 4.18 -11.26 -12.50
CA LYS A 111 4.06 -12.72 -12.62
C LYS A 111 5.05 -13.33 -13.62
N GLU A 112 5.30 -12.64 -14.74
CA GLU A 112 6.25 -13.06 -15.77
C GLU A 112 7.70 -13.11 -15.28
N GLN A 113 8.01 -12.39 -14.21
CA GLN A 113 9.32 -12.38 -13.56
C GLN A 113 9.34 -13.22 -12.28
N ASN A 114 8.23 -13.93 -11.99
CA ASN A 114 8.02 -14.68 -10.76
C ASN A 114 8.34 -13.83 -9.50
N SER A 115 7.84 -12.60 -9.50
CA SER A 115 8.09 -11.64 -8.43
C SER A 115 6.88 -10.72 -8.21
N PRO A 116 6.68 -10.20 -6.99
CA PRO A 116 5.70 -9.15 -6.75
C PRO A 116 6.06 -7.88 -7.53
N ILE A 117 5.09 -6.97 -7.64
CA ILE A 117 5.27 -5.66 -8.27
C ILE A 117 5.73 -4.67 -7.21
N TYR A 118 6.83 -3.95 -7.48
CA TYR A 118 7.47 -3.01 -6.56
C TYR A 118 7.64 -1.63 -7.16
N ILE A 119 7.60 -0.61 -6.30
CA ILE A 119 8.10 0.73 -6.63
C ILE A 119 9.63 0.64 -6.69
N SER A 120 10.18 0.66 -7.89
CA SER A 120 11.61 0.51 -8.13
C SER A 120 12.36 1.84 -8.10
N ARG A 121 11.67 2.93 -8.40
CA ARG A 121 12.26 4.27 -8.42
C ARG A 121 11.19 5.33 -8.18
N ILE A 122 11.53 6.33 -7.35
CA ILE A 122 10.80 7.60 -7.26
C ILE A 122 11.50 8.60 -8.16
N ILE A 123 10.74 9.32 -8.96
CA ILE A 123 11.27 10.33 -9.90
C ILE A 123 11.44 11.64 -9.13
N PRO A 124 12.67 12.18 -9.01
CA PRO A 124 12.90 13.43 -8.31
C PRO A 124 12.04 14.57 -8.86
N GLY A 125 11.39 15.33 -7.98
CA GLY A 125 10.46 16.40 -8.33
C GLY A 125 9.10 15.94 -8.87
N GLY A 126 8.88 14.64 -9.06
CA GLY A 126 7.60 14.09 -9.47
C GLY A 126 6.54 14.10 -8.34
N VAL A 127 5.30 13.76 -8.67
CA VAL A 127 4.18 13.80 -7.73
C VAL A 127 4.46 12.97 -6.47
N ALA A 128 4.92 11.73 -6.63
CA ALA A 128 5.23 10.85 -5.51
C ALA A 128 6.36 11.38 -4.61
N ASP A 129 7.36 12.05 -5.20
CA ASP A 129 8.48 12.66 -4.47
C ASP A 129 8.02 13.88 -3.66
N ARG A 130 7.27 14.79 -4.28
CA ARG A 130 6.73 16.00 -3.61
C ARG A 130 5.85 15.66 -2.42
N LEU A 131 5.06 14.59 -2.51
CA LEU A 131 4.17 14.14 -1.43
C LEU A 131 4.88 13.27 -0.40
N ASN A 132 6.05 12.74 -0.71
CA ASN A 132 6.86 11.85 0.15
C ASN A 132 6.06 10.66 0.74
N CYS A 133 5.08 10.15 -0.01
CA CYS A 133 4.13 9.13 0.44
C CYS A 133 4.49 7.72 -0.02
N LEU A 134 5.36 7.59 -1.02
CA LEU A 134 5.89 6.34 -1.55
C LEU A 134 7.41 6.25 -1.35
N LYS A 135 7.90 5.03 -1.24
CA LYS A 135 9.34 4.75 -1.15
C LYS A 135 9.74 3.67 -2.13
N ARG A 136 10.99 3.73 -2.59
CA ARG A 136 11.60 2.59 -3.27
C ARG A 136 11.57 1.37 -2.35
N GLY A 137 11.10 0.24 -2.85
CA GLY A 137 10.89 -0.97 -2.06
C GLY A 137 9.45 -1.15 -1.52
N ASP A 138 8.55 -0.23 -1.84
CA ASP A 138 7.13 -0.46 -1.63
C ASP A 138 6.61 -1.51 -2.61
N GLN A 139 6.08 -2.60 -2.09
CA GLN A 139 5.33 -3.58 -2.86
C GLN A 139 3.93 -3.04 -3.15
N LEU A 140 3.51 -3.08 -4.40
CA LEU A 140 2.16 -2.69 -4.82
C LEU A 140 1.19 -3.86 -4.63
N LEU A 141 0.19 -3.69 -3.78
CA LEU A 141 -0.83 -4.70 -3.47
C LEU A 141 -2.12 -4.49 -4.26
N SER A 142 -2.56 -3.24 -4.39
CA SER A 142 -3.74 -2.91 -5.20
C SER A 142 -3.66 -1.50 -5.79
N VAL A 143 -4.42 -1.29 -6.88
CA VAL A 143 -4.61 -0.01 -7.56
C VAL A 143 -6.11 0.23 -7.69
N ASN A 144 -6.62 1.33 -7.13
CA ASN A 144 -8.04 1.69 -7.13
C ASN A 144 -8.97 0.53 -6.69
N GLY A 145 -8.54 -0.22 -5.67
CA GLY A 145 -9.28 -1.37 -5.13
C GLY A 145 -9.12 -2.67 -5.91
N VAL A 146 -8.44 -2.67 -7.04
CA VAL A 146 -8.14 -3.89 -7.81
C VAL A 146 -6.81 -4.46 -7.35
N SER A 147 -6.79 -5.72 -6.89
CA SER A 147 -5.55 -6.40 -6.48
C SER A 147 -4.63 -6.60 -7.69
N VAL A 148 -3.33 -6.39 -7.45
CA VAL A 148 -2.25 -6.66 -8.42
C VAL A 148 -1.26 -7.69 -7.90
N GLU A 149 -1.56 -8.34 -6.77
CA GLU A 149 -0.74 -9.41 -6.21
C GLU A 149 -0.80 -10.64 -7.13
N GLY A 150 0.37 -11.11 -7.57
CA GLY A 150 0.47 -12.24 -8.49
C GLY A 150 0.01 -11.95 -9.92
N GLU A 151 -0.24 -10.70 -10.27
CA GLU A 151 -0.63 -10.27 -11.61
C GLU A 151 0.59 -9.95 -12.50
N TYR A 152 0.35 -9.88 -13.80
CA TYR A 152 1.35 -9.46 -14.78
C TYR A 152 1.68 -7.97 -14.61
N HIS A 153 2.92 -7.61 -14.92
CA HIS A 153 3.39 -6.23 -14.87
C HIS A 153 2.49 -5.28 -15.67
N GLU A 154 2.13 -5.71 -16.88
CA GLU A 154 1.28 -4.94 -17.80
C GLU A 154 -0.07 -4.58 -17.18
N LYS A 155 -0.68 -5.50 -16.42
CA LYS A 155 -1.97 -5.27 -15.73
C LYS A 155 -1.89 -4.13 -14.72
N ALA A 156 -0.85 -4.09 -13.92
CA ALA A 156 -0.65 -3.01 -12.95
C ALA A 156 -0.41 -1.67 -13.66
N VAL A 157 0.42 -1.66 -14.70
CA VAL A 157 0.70 -0.45 -15.50
C VAL A 157 -0.59 0.05 -16.18
N GLU A 158 -1.41 -0.84 -16.68
CA GLU A 158 -2.70 -0.49 -17.29
C GLU A 158 -3.63 0.18 -16.29
N LEU A 159 -3.80 -0.38 -15.08
CA LEU A 159 -4.61 0.20 -14.01
C LEU A 159 -4.11 1.59 -13.60
N LEU A 160 -2.79 1.77 -13.50
CA LEU A 160 -2.18 3.08 -13.22
C LEU A 160 -2.45 4.09 -14.34
N LYS A 161 -2.42 3.65 -15.61
CA LYS A 161 -2.69 4.50 -16.76
C LYS A 161 -4.16 4.88 -16.91
N GLN A 162 -5.08 3.97 -16.60
CA GLN A 162 -6.52 4.19 -16.72
C GLN A 162 -7.11 5.10 -15.64
N ALA A 163 -6.42 5.26 -14.51
CA ALA A 163 -6.88 6.12 -13.42
C ALA A 163 -7.06 7.57 -13.89
N GLN A 164 -8.12 8.22 -13.40
CA GLN A 164 -8.45 9.62 -13.70
C GLN A 164 -8.52 10.41 -12.39
N GLY A 165 -8.03 11.64 -12.41
CA GLY A 165 -8.03 12.55 -11.27
C GLY A 165 -7.08 12.15 -10.15
N SER A 166 -7.30 11.01 -9.50
CA SER A 166 -6.40 10.46 -8.48
C SER A 166 -6.24 8.95 -8.60
N VAL A 167 -5.17 8.43 -8.03
CA VAL A 167 -4.89 6.99 -7.92
C VAL A 167 -4.78 6.63 -6.44
N LYS A 168 -5.57 5.65 -6.03
CA LYS A 168 -5.50 5.07 -4.70
C LYS A 168 -4.71 3.76 -4.74
N LEU A 169 -3.58 3.72 -4.05
CA LEU A 169 -2.68 2.57 -3.98
C LEU A 169 -2.74 1.95 -2.59
N VAL A 170 -2.70 0.63 -2.51
CA VAL A 170 -2.33 -0.06 -1.28
C VAL A 170 -0.93 -0.62 -1.47
N VAL A 171 -0.03 -0.26 -0.57
CA VAL A 171 1.38 -0.64 -0.66
C VAL A 171 1.89 -1.19 0.67
N ARG A 172 2.94 -2.01 0.59
CA ARG A 172 3.65 -2.58 1.75
C ARG A 172 5.15 -2.36 1.58
N TYR A 173 5.80 -1.78 2.58
CA TYR A 173 7.24 -1.53 2.51
C TYR A 173 8.05 -2.79 2.81
N THR A 174 8.70 -3.36 1.81
CA THR A 174 9.52 -4.57 1.91
C THR A 174 10.81 -4.43 1.09
N PRO A 175 11.71 -3.50 1.46
CA PRO A 175 12.87 -3.13 0.65
C PRO A 175 13.84 -4.31 0.42
N ARG A 176 14.02 -5.20 1.38
CA ARG A 176 14.90 -6.37 1.26
C ARG A 176 14.51 -7.29 0.10
N VAL A 177 13.21 -7.47 -0.12
CA VAL A 177 12.72 -8.32 -1.22
C VAL A 177 13.03 -7.68 -2.57
N LEU A 178 12.94 -6.35 -2.68
CA LEU A 178 13.34 -5.64 -3.89
C LEU A 178 14.84 -5.81 -4.17
N GLU A 179 15.69 -5.66 -3.15
CA GLU A 179 17.15 -5.84 -3.28
C GLU A 179 17.52 -7.26 -3.73
N GLU A 180 16.88 -8.28 -3.18
CA GLU A 180 17.05 -9.67 -3.60
C GLU A 180 16.65 -9.90 -5.06
N MET A 181 15.54 -9.29 -5.48
CA MET A 181 15.07 -9.36 -6.87
C MET A 181 16.04 -8.66 -7.83
N GLU A 182 16.50 -7.47 -7.52
CA GLU A 182 17.46 -6.72 -8.33
C GLU A 182 18.77 -7.52 -8.49
N ALA A 183 19.28 -8.07 -7.40
CA ALA A 183 20.49 -8.92 -7.44
C ALA A 183 20.29 -10.18 -8.31
N ARG A 184 19.09 -10.77 -8.30
CA ARG A 184 18.75 -11.91 -9.16
C ARG A 184 18.75 -11.51 -10.64
N PHE A 185 18.12 -10.37 -10.97
CA PHE A 185 18.08 -9.88 -12.35
C PHE A 185 19.45 -9.48 -12.88
N GLU A 186 20.31 -8.89 -12.05
CA GLU A 186 21.69 -8.57 -12.43
C GLU A 186 22.48 -9.83 -12.75
N LYS A 187 22.37 -10.87 -11.91
CA LYS A 187 23.01 -12.18 -12.18
C LYS A 187 22.52 -12.78 -13.50
N GLN A 188 21.22 -12.76 -13.78
CA GLN A 188 20.68 -13.28 -15.02
C GLN A 188 21.17 -12.49 -16.25
N ARG A 189 21.26 -11.17 -16.17
CA ARG A 189 21.80 -10.32 -17.23
C ARG A 189 23.29 -10.58 -17.49
N ALA A 190 24.06 -10.75 -16.42
CA ALA A 190 25.48 -11.08 -16.52
C ALA A 190 25.73 -12.45 -17.18
N THR A 191 24.91 -13.46 -16.84
CA THR A 191 24.96 -14.80 -17.44
C THR A 191 24.55 -14.78 -18.91
N GLY A 192 23.47 -14.03 -19.25
CA GLY A 192 23.02 -13.87 -20.63
C GLY A 192 24.06 -13.19 -21.53
N LYS A 193 24.75 -12.17 -21.04
CA LYS A 193 25.85 -11.52 -21.79
C LYS A 193 27.04 -12.44 -22.01
N ARG A 194 27.41 -13.29 -21.05
CA ARG A 194 28.48 -14.29 -21.21
C ARG A 194 28.16 -15.33 -22.25
N LEU A 195 26.92 -15.80 -22.33
CA LEU A 195 26.46 -16.75 -23.35
C LEU A 195 26.44 -16.18 -24.77
N GLN A 196 26.14 -14.89 -24.91
CA GLN A 196 26.14 -14.19 -26.20
C GLN A 196 27.55 -13.93 -26.72
N SER A 197 28.50 -13.54 -25.83
CA SER A 197 29.90 -13.36 -26.23
C SER A 197 30.59 -14.67 -26.58
N ALA A 198 30.21 -15.78 -25.96
CA ALA A 198 30.74 -17.11 -26.31
C ALA A 198 30.27 -17.62 -27.68
N LYS A 199 29.09 -17.19 -28.16
CA LYS A 199 28.58 -17.55 -29.51
C LYS A 199 29.19 -16.74 -30.67
N HIS A 200 29.87 -15.65 -30.39
CA HIS A 200 30.53 -14.82 -31.42
C HIS A 200 32.03 -15.16 -31.63
N HIS A 201 32.54 -16.16 -30.92
CA HIS A 201 33.94 -16.59 -31.02
C HIS A 201 34.07 -18.02 -31.56
N THR A 202 33.01 -18.58 -32.13
CA THR A 202 33.00 -19.84 -32.90
C THR A 202 32.57 -19.54 -34.33
#